data_cbd2db6dbffe92e326f3a0a4bc4a4ce3
#
_entry.id   cbd2db6dbffe92e326f3a0a4bc4a4ce3
#
_cell.length_a   1.000
_cell.length_b   1.000
_cell.length_c   1.000
_cell.angle_alpha   90.00
_cell.angle_beta   90.00
_cell.angle_gamma   90.00
#
_symmetry.space_group_name_H-M   'P 1'
#
loop_
_entity.id
_entity.type
_entity.pdbx_description
1 polymer ?
#
loop_
_entity_poly.entity_id
_entity_poly.type
_entity_poly.pdbx_seq_one_letter_code
_entity_poly.pdbx_strand_id
1 'polypeptide(L)'
;TNSHFMNAHGLQDENHYTTPYDMYLIFNEAIKYSTFTDAINQQSYTVTYTAGDGEQYERTWFATNYYFTGEATPPDNVTVFGGKTGTTDEAGACLSLLTKDPYGNSYFSIIMKADTKDDLYSDMNDLLSIINKKQL
;
A
#
# COMPACT_ATOMS: atom_id res chain seq x y z
N THR A 1 -15.30 -14.97 2.74
CA THR A 1 -14.64 -14.09 1.75
C THR A 1 -15.65 -13.60 0.73
N ASN A 2 -15.52 -12.35 0.35
CA ASN A 2 -16.39 -11.72 -0.65
C ASN A 2 -15.49 -10.97 -1.65
N SER A 3 -14.67 -11.74 -2.37
CA SER A 3 -13.72 -11.22 -3.35
C SER A 3 -13.75 -12.03 -4.62
N HIS A 4 -13.58 -11.35 -5.74
CA HIS A 4 -13.40 -11.94 -7.05
C HIS A 4 -12.38 -11.12 -7.84
N PHE A 5 -11.35 -11.76 -8.37
CA PHE A 5 -10.26 -11.11 -9.08
C PHE A 5 -10.25 -11.58 -10.55
N MET A 6 -10.38 -10.64 -11.46
CA MET A 6 -10.35 -10.89 -12.89
C MET A 6 -8.94 -10.85 -13.48
N ASN A 7 -8.02 -10.15 -12.80
CA ASN A 7 -6.65 -9.97 -13.25
C ASN A 7 -5.71 -9.74 -12.04
N ALA A 8 -4.40 -9.87 -12.28
CA ALA A 8 -3.38 -9.68 -11.25
C ALA A 8 -2.80 -8.24 -11.21
N HIS A 9 -3.09 -7.42 -12.21
CA HIS A 9 -2.50 -6.08 -12.33
C HIS A 9 -3.40 -4.95 -11.82
N GLY A 10 -4.65 -5.25 -11.42
CA GLY A 10 -5.57 -4.30 -10.79
C GLY A 10 -6.29 -3.36 -11.77
N LEU A 11 -6.30 -3.64 -13.08
CA LEU A 11 -7.14 -2.90 -14.01
C LEU A 11 -8.61 -3.17 -13.74
N GLN A 12 -9.40 -2.13 -13.95
CA GLN A 12 -10.83 -2.16 -13.71
C GLN A 12 -11.55 -3.24 -14.52
N ASP A 13 -12.46 -3.93 -13.83
CA ASP A 13 -13.45 -4.86 -14.41
C ASP A 13 -14.65 -4.87 -13.46
N GLU A 14 -15.86 -4.96 -13.98
CA GLU A 14 -17.10 -4.94 -13.17
C GLU A 14 -17.21 -6.12 -12.19
N ASN A 15 -16.52 -7.22 -12.48
CA ASN A 15 -16.44 -8.40 -11.62
C ASN A 15 -15.17 -8.45 -10.77
N HIS A 16 -14.37 -7.38 -10.75
CA HIS A 16 -13.15 -7.28 -9.93
C HIS A 16 -13.43 -6.52 -8.64
N TYR A 17 -13.68 -7.25 -7.57
CA TYR A 17 -14.04 -6.66 -6.28
C TYR A 17 -13.43 -7.42 -5.09
N THR A 18 -13.30 -6.73 -3.99
CA THR A 18 -12.80 -7.27 -2.73
C THR A 18 -13.36 -6.47 -1.54
N THR A 19 -12.98 -6.84 -0.34
CA THR A 19 -13.30 -6.14 0.90
C THR A 19 -12.01 -5.79 1.68
N PRO A 20 -12.02 -4.80 2.58
CA PRO A 20 -10.87 -4.53 3.44
C PRO A 20 -10.43 -5.76 4.26
N TYR A 21 -11.38 -6.57 4.71
CA TYR A 21 -11.06 -7.79 5.47
C TYR A 21 -10.36 -8.85 4.60
N ASP A 22 -10.83 -9.06 3.38
CA ASP A 22 -10.19 -10.01 2.47
C ASP A 22 -8.80 -9.52 2.04
N MET A 23 -8.65 -8.20 1.84
CA MET A 23 -7.33 -7.60 1.60
C MET A 23 -6.40 -7.77 2.80
N TYR A 24 -6.90 -7.68 4.03
CA TYR A 24 -6.12 -8.02 5.22
C TYR A 24 -5.64 -9.47 5.18
N LEU A 25 -6.50 -10.43 4.86
CA LEU A 25 -6.12 -11.85 4.78
C LEU A 25 -5.02 -12.08 3.73
N ILE A 26 -5.17 -11.48 2.54
CA ILE A 26 -4.18 -11.57 1.46
C ILE A 26 -2.86 -10.93 1.88
N PHE A 27 -2.91 -9.73 2.45
CA PHE A 27 -1.73 -8.99 2.87
C PHE A 27 -0.98 -9.70 4.00
N ASN A 28 -1.72 -10.23 4.98
CA ASN A 28 -1.18 -11.01 6.10
C ASN A 28 -0.49 -12.31 5.63
N GLU A 29 -0.97 -12.93 4.56
CA GLU A 29 -0.28 -14.06 3.95
C GLU A 29 0.96 -13.59 3.17
N ALA A 30 0.83 -12.52 2.39
CA ALA A 30 1.90 -12.02 1.53
C ALA A 30 3.15 -11.57 2.30
N ILE A 31 3.00 -10.97 3.49
CA ILE A 31 4.16 -10.53 4.31
C ILE A 31 5.03 -11.67 4.85
N LYS A 32 4.61 -12.92 4.71
CA LYS A 32 5.45 -14.08 5.04
C LYS A 32 6.57 -14.30 4.02
N TYR A 33 6.49 -13.65 2.87
CA TYR A 33 7.46 -13.74 1.79
C TYR A 33 8.35 -12.48 1.77
N SER A 34 9.67 -12.66 1.94
CA SER A 34 10.61 -11.53 1.97
C SER A 34 10.58 -10.72 0.69
N THR A 35 10.44 -11.36 -0.48
CA THR A 35 10.32 -10.65 -1.76
C THR A 35 9.17 -9.64 -1.76
N PHE A 36 8.05 -9.97 -1.12
CA PHE A 36 6.91 -9.04 -1.01
C PHE A 36 7.21 -7.90 -0.04
N THR A 37 7.74 -8.22 1.16
CA THR A 37 8.07 -7.20 2.16
C THR A 37 9.16 -6.25 1.67
N ASP A 38 10.16 -6.76 0.94
CA ASP A 38 11.19 -5.94 0.33
C ASP A 38 10.60 -5.00 -0.73
N ALA A 39 9.67 -5.50 -1.56
CA ALA A 39 9.03 -4.70 -2.59
C ALA A 39 8.17 -3.56 -2.02
N ILE A 40 7.34 -3.85 -1.01
CA ILE A 40 6.44 -2.82 -0.44
C ILE A 40 7.15 -1.78 0.42
N ASN A 41 8.39 -2.05 0.83
CA ASN A 41 9.23 -1.13 1.62
C ASN A 41 10.13 -0.24 0.75
N GLN A 42 10.18 -0.43 -0.57
CA GLN A 42 11.00 0.37 -1.46
C GLN A 42 10.41 1.77 -1.65
N GLN A 43 11.23 2.80 -1.48
CA GLN A 43 10.89 4.19 -1.85
C GLN A 43 11.14 4.43 -3.34
N SER A 44 12.17 3.79 -3.88
CA SER A 44 12.47 3.79 -5.31
C SER A 44 13.19 2.52 -5.71
N TYR A 45 13.11 2.16 -6.97
CA TYR A 45 13.82 1.03 -7.55
C TYR A 45 14.40 1.39 -8.91
N THR A 46 15.71 1.23 -9.04
CA THR A 46 16.43 1.47 -10.30
C THR A 46 16.88 0.14 -10.90
N VAL A 47 16.65 -0.03 -12.18
CA VAL A 47 17.07 -1.21 -12.94
C VAL A 47 17.65 -0.81 -14.28
N THR A 48 18.70 -1.51 -14.69
CA THR A 48 19.21 -1.50 -16.05
C THR A 48 18.66 -2.71 -16.80
N TYR A 49 18.08 -2.49 -17.96
CA TYR A 49 17.54 -3.55 -18.81
C TYR A 49 17.97 -3.37 -20.27
N THR A 50 18.01 -4.48 -21.00
CA THR A 50 18.28 -4.48 -22.44
C THR A 50 16.93 -4.47 -23.18
N ALA A 51 16.71 -3.45 -24.00
CA ALA A 51 15.49 -3.35 -24.81
C ALA A 51 15.59 -4.22 -26.08
N GLY A 52 14.49 -4.31 -26.83
CA GLY A 52 14.42 -5.11 -28.07
C GLY A 52 15.32 -4.64 -29.20
N ASP A 53 15.85 -3.42 -29.10
CA ASP A 53 16.86 -2.85 -30.04
C ASP A 53 18.31 -3.27 -29.69
N GLY A 54 18.51 -3.97 -28.57
CA GLY A 54 19.81 -4.42 -28.07
C GLY A 54 20.54 -3.40 -27.19
N GLU A 55 20.00 -2.20 -27.04
CA GLU A 55 20.57 -1.13 -26.22
C GLU A 55 20.22 -1.32 -24.72
N GLN A 56 21.07 -0.78 -23.86
CA GLN A 56 20.85 -0.78 -22.41
C GLN A 56 20.22 0.53 -21.96
N TYR A 57 19.17 0.41 -21.16
CA TYR A 57 18.46 1.54 -20.57
C TYR A 57 18.41 1.40 -19.07
N GLU A 58 18.57 2.52 -18.37
CA GLU A 58 18.32 2.61 -16.93
C GLU A 58 16.97 3.28 -16.67
N ARG A 59 16.21 2.72 -15.76
CA ARG A 59 14.93 3.31 -15.34
C ARG A 59 14.77 3.22 -13.83
N THR A 60 14.32 4.34 -13.24
CA THR A 60 13.95 4.43 -11.83
C THR A 60 12.44 4.57 -11.70
N TRP A 61 11.83 3.73 -10.87
CA TRP A 61 10.45 3.87 -10.41
C TRP A 61 10.45 4.36 -8.98
N PHE A 62 9.49 5.22 -8.65
CA PHE A 62 9.28 5.75 -7.31
C PHE A 62 8.01 5.15 -6.70
N ALA A 63 7.98 5.02 -5.37
CA ALA A 63 6.78 4.66 -4.65
C ALA A 63 5.67 5.70 -4.91
N THR A 64 4.44 5.22 -4.94
CA THR A 64 3.23 6.06 -5.04
C THR A 64 2.58 6.30 -3.68
N ASN A 65 3.20 5.78 -2.61
CA ASN A 65 2.75 5.94 -1.23
C ASN A 65 3.26 7.28 -0.69
N TYR A 66 2.35 8.17 -0.34
CA TYR A 66 2.65 9.53 0.14
C TYR A 66 3.48 9.57 1.43
N TYR A 67 3.40 8.54 2.26
CA TYR A 67 4.30 8.42 3.43
C TYR A 67 5.77 8.20 3.02
N PHE A 68 6.03 7.67 1.83
CA PHE A 68 7.38 7.46 1.31
C PHE A 68 7.89 8.62 0.45
N THR A 69 6.96 9.35 -0.18
CA THR A 69 7.31 10.52 -1.01
C THR A 69 7.36 11.82 -0.20
N GLY A 70 6.87 11.79 1.06
CA GLY A 70 6.86 12.96 1.96
C GLY A 70 5.64 13.87 1.79
N GLU A 71 4.66 13.48 0.98
CA GLU A 71 3.40 14.22 0.80
C GLU A 71 2.42 13.99 1.95
N ALA A 72 2.59 12.90 2.71
CA ALA A 72 1.87 12.64 3.94
C ALA A 72 2.83 12.27 5.07
N THR A 73 2.49 12.67 6.30
CA THR A 73 3.24 12.33 7.52
C THR A 73 2.35 11.47 8.42
N PRO A 74 2.83 10.29 8.85
CA PRO A 74 2.07 9.47 9.78
C PRO A 74 1.99 10.13 11.17
N PRO A 75 1.02 9.75 12.01
CA PRO A 75 0.98 10.19 13.40
C PRO A 75 2.25 9.81 14.17
N ASP A 76 2.55 10.60 15.22
CA ASP A 76 3.65 10.28 16.14
C ASP A 76 3.57 8.85 16.65
N ASN A 77 4.73 8.22 16.85
CA ASN A 77 4.85 6.84 17.32
C ASN A 77 4.29 5.76 16.36
N VAL A 78 4.02 6.10 15.11
CA VAL A 78 3.67 5.13 14.05
C VAL A 78 4.74 5.14 12.98
N THR A 79 5.35 3.99 12.75
CA THR A 79 6.32 3.81 11.65
C THR A 79 5.64 3.09 10.49
N VAL A 80 5.60 3.73 9.33
CA VAL A 80 5.15 3.07 8.09
C VAL A 80 6.27 2.17 7.58
N PHE A 81 6.02 0.86 7.61
CA PHE A 81 6.97 -0.13 7.11
C PHE A 81 6.86 -0.31 5.61
N GLY A 82 5.64 -0.32 5.07
CA GLY A 82 5.39 -0.49 3.65
C GLY A 82 3.92 -0.50 3.31
N GLY A 83 3.63 -0.55 2.04
CA GLY A 83 2.23 -0.62 1.59
C GLY A 83 2.07 -0.62 0.08
N LYS A 84 0.81 -0.70 -0.35
CA LYS A 84 0.42 -0.67 -1.74
C LYS A 84 -0.77 0.24 -1.95
N THR A 85 -0.62 1.20 -2.84
CA THR A 85 -1.70 2.08 -3.33
C THR A 85 -2.43 1.44 -4.51
N GLY A 86 -3.67 1.83 -4.73
CA GLY A 86 -4.43 1.53 -5.94
C GLY A 86 -5.41 2.65 -6.22
N THR A 87 -5.59 3.01 -7.49
CA THR A 87 -6.57 4.03 -7.89
C THR A 87 -7.11 3.71 -9.27
N THR A 88 -8.42 3.66 -9.39
CA THR A 88 -9.19 3.75 -10.65
C THR A 88 -10.37 4.68 -10.41
N ASP A 89 -11.03 5.13 -11.47
CA ASP A 89 -12.18 6.02 -11.33
C ASP A 89 -13.32 5.33 -10.54
N GLU A 90 -13.51 4.02 -10.72
CA GLU A 90 -14.54 3.25 -10.04
C GLU A 90 -14.15 2.82 -8.63
N ALA A 91 -12.89 2.44 -8.43
CA ALA A 91 -12.40 1.99 -7.13
C ALA A 91 -12.12 3.14 -6.15
N GLY A 92 -12.01 4.38 -6.65
CA GLY A 92 -11.52 5.49 -5.85
C GLY A 92 -10.06 5.31 -5.43
N ALA A 93 -9.63 6.05 -4.44
CA ALA A 93 -8.29 5.92 -3.87
C ALA A 93 -8.27 4.82 -2.79
N CYS A 94 -7.31 3.90 -2.89
CA CYS A 94 -7.17 2.77 -1.99
C CYS A 94 -5.73 2.66 -1.47
N LEU A 95 -5.58 2.23 -0.21
CA LEU A 95 -4.28 2.03 0.41
C LEU A 95 -4.35 0.89 1.43
N SER A 96 -3.40 -0.05 1.31
CA SER A 96 -3.12 -1.06 2.33
C SER A 96 -1.75 -0.79 2.92
N LEU A 97 -1.65 -0.60 4.23
CA LEU A 97 -0.42 -0.31 4.94
C LEU A 97 -0.06 -1.41 5.94
N LEU A 98 1.24 -1.65 6.06
CA LEU A 98 1.87 -2.32 7.19
C LEU A 98 2.61 -1.26 8.00
N THR A 99 2.25 -1.12 9.27
CA THR A 99 2.84 -0.16 10.21
C THR A 99 3.31 -0.84 11.47
N LYS A 100 4.17 -0.16 12.23
CA LYS A 100 4.64 -0.63 13.54
C LYS A 100 4.50 0.46 14.58
N ASP A 101 4.19 0.06 15.81
CA ASP A 101 4.30 0.90 16.98
C ASP A 101 5.75 0.96 17.51
N PRO A 102 6.07 1.81 18.52
CA PRO A 102 7.41 1.88 19.10
C PRO A 102 7.88 0.60 19.80
N TYR A 103 6.97 -0.32 20.08
CA TYR A 103 7.27 -1.61 20.71
C TYR A 103 7.51 -2.72 19.69
N GLY A 104 7.38 -2.41 18.39
CA GLY A 104 7.58 -3.35 17.29
C GLY A 104 6.36 -4.18 16.91
N ASN A 105 5.20 -3.92 17.53
CA ASN A 105 3.95 -4.60 17.12
C ASN A 105 3.53 -4.12 15.73
N SER A 106 3.12 -5.06 14.89
CA SER A 106 2.70 -4.78 13.52
C SER A 106 1.19 -4.62 13.42
N TYR A 107 0.75 -3.67 12.60
CA TYR A 107 -0.65 -3.37 12.32
C TYR A 107 -0.89 -3.28 10.83
N PHE A 108 -2.04 -3.81 10.40
CA PHE A 108 -2.55 -3.61 9.05
C PHE A 108 -3.63 -2.53 9.08
N SER A 109 -3.48 -1.54 8.23
CA SER A 109 -4.47 -0.47 8.05
C SER A 109 -4.86 -0.42 6.58
N ILE A 110 -6.15 -0.59 6.30
CA ILE A 110 -6.66 -0.71 4.93
C ILE A 110 -7.84 0.24 4.76
N ILE A 111 -7.72 1.13 3.79
CA ILE A 111 -8.80 2.01 3.35
C ILE A 111 -9.03 1.76 1.86
N MET A 112 -10.28 1.65 1.50
CA MET A 112 -10.73 1.45 0.13
C MET A 112 -11.81 2.47 -0.22
N LYS A 113 -11.80 2.90 -1.47
CA LYS A 113 -12.83 3.75 -2.05
C LYS A 113 -12.94 5.14 -1.39
N ALA A 114 -11.82 5.76 -1.05
CA ALA A 114 -11.81 7.18 -0.71
C ALA A 114 -12.03 8.02 -1.99
N ASP A 115 -12.71 9.17 -1.84
CA ASP A 115 -13.07 10.02 -2.98
C ASP A 115 -11.82 10.65 -3.62
N THR A 116 -10.87 11.07 -2.80
CA THR A 116 -9.60 11.64 -3.24
C THR A 116 -8.42 11.02 -2.50
N LYS A 117 -7.20 11.28 -2.99
CA LYS A 117 -5.99 10.90 -2.26
C LYS A 117 -5.85 11.66 -0.95
N ASP A 118 -6.24 12.93 -0.91
CA ASP A 118 -6.17 13.74 0.31
C ASP A 118 -7.09 13.18 1.39
N ASP A 119 -8.33 12.79 1.03
CA ASP A 119 -9.24 12.10 1.94
C ASP A 119 -8.66 10.77 2.40
N LEU A 120 -8.09 9.99 1.48
CA LEU A 120 -7.46 8.71 1.80
C LEU A 120 -6.40 8.84 2.89
N TYR A 121 -5.48 9.81 2.78
CA TYR A 121 -4.40 9.98 3.75
C TYR A 121 -4.86 10.68 5.03
N SER A 122 -5.89 11.53 4.98
CA SER A 122 -6.56 12.07 6.15
C SER A 122 -7.20 10.94 6.98
N ASP A 123 -8.03 10.12 6.35
CA ASP A 123 -8.70 8.98 6.99
C ASP A 123 -7.69 7.93 7.49
N MET A 124 -6.61 7.72 6.73
CA MET A 124 -5.54 6.82 7.15
C MET A 124 -4.84 7.33 8.41
N ASN A 125 -4.56 8.62 8.51
CA ASN A 125 -3.97 9.21 9.72
C ASN A 125 -4.91 9.09 10.93
N ASP A 126 -6.20 9.27 10.74
CA ASP A 126 -7.19 9.06 11.80
C ASP A 126 -7.20 7.59 12.26
N LEU A 127 -7.18 6.64 11.32
CA LEU A 127 -7.11 5.21 11.62
C LEU A 127 -5.82 4.85 12.35
N LEU A 128 -4.66 5.34 11.89
CA LEU A 128 -3.36 5.10 12.51
C LEU A 128 -3.26 5.70 13.93
N SER A 129 -3.95 6.81 14.20
CA SER A 129 -4.00 7.44 15.52
C SER A 129 -4.61 6.55 16.60
N ILE A 130 -5.42 5.53 16.21
CA ILE A 130 -5.99 4.55 17.12
C ILE A 130 -4.90 3.65 17.73
N ILE A 131 -3.79 3.41 17.00
CA ILE A 131 -2.68 2.60 17.48
C ILE A 131 -2.11 3.19 18.77
N ASN A 132 -2.00 4.53 18.85
CA ASN A 132 -1.49 5.24 20.03
C ASN A 132 -2.47 5.21 21.22
N LYS A 133 -3.78 5.11 20.97
CA LYS A 133 -4.80 5.13 22.03
C LYS A 133 -4.93 3.79 22.79
N LYS A 134 -4.40 2.70 22.27
CA LYS A 134 -4.42 1.38 22.92
C LYS A 134 -3.35 1.19 24.01
N GLN A 135 -2.55 2.23 24.28
CA GLN A 135 -1.41 2.16 25.21
C GLN A 135 -1.66 2.88 26.55
N LEU A 136 -2.92 3.16 26.87
CA LEU A 136 -3.34 3.74 28.15
C LEU A 136 -3.98 2.69 29.06
#